data_02be4ed04e290f57726357f796c2de6f
#
_entry.id   02be4ed04e290f57726357f796c2de6f
#
_cell.length_a   1.000
_cell.length_b   1.000
_cell.length_c   1.000
_cell.angle_alpha   90.00
_cell.angle_beta   90.00
_cell.angle_gamma   90.00
#
_symmetry.space_group_name_H-M   'P 1'
#
loop_
_entity.id
_entity.type
_entity.pdbx_description
1 polymer ?
#
loop_
_entity_poly.entity_id
_entity_poly.type
_entity_poly.pdbx_seq_one_letter_code
_entity_poly.pdbx_strand_id
1 'polypeptide(L)'
;MDNGITTAYVGLGSNLGDRAGNLLLAVRAIVEASFVINRLSPVYETEPVELESDTKFLNMVAEISVTNVSATQMMARLLRIEYLLGRTDKNLKKPRTVDLDMLLFGDTQMDTEFLMLPHPRLHLRRFVLKPLSKIAPHVVHPVLGREIIDILADLDDASDVRRWNPNADDEHELAANS
;
A
#
# COMPACT_ATOMS: atom_id res chain seq x y z
N MET A 1 26.97 -8.27 -13.33
CA MET A 1 27.18 -7.45 -12.14
C MET A 1 25.80 -7.01 -11.67
N ASP A 2 25.44 -7.44 -10.50
CA ASP A 2 24.18 -7.03 -9.89
C ASP A 2 24.31 -5.53 -9.58
N ASN A 3 23.50 -4.70 -10.21
CA ASN A 3 23.62 -3.24 -10.12
C ASN A 3 23.19 -2.70 -8.74
N GLY A 4 23.05 -3.56 -7.74
CA GLY A 4 22.62 -3.17 -6.39
C GLY A 4 21.23 -2.51 -6.34
N ILE A 5 20.41 -2.70 -7.39
CA ILE A 5 19.05 -2.18 -7.48
C ILE A 5 18.08 -3.30 -7.14
N THR A 6 17.24 -3.06 -6.15
CA THR A 6 16.15 -3.97 -5.77
C THR A 6 14.80 -3.31 -6.05
N THR A 7 13.85 -4.04 -6.58
CA THR A 7 12.46 -3.57 -6.72
C THR A 7 11.68 -3.89 -5.45
N ALA A 8 11.12 -2.87 -4.83
CA ALA A 8 10.24 -3.01 -3.68
C ALA A 8 8.81 -2.59 -4.05
N TYR A 9 7.84 -3.17 -3.36
CA TYR A 9 6.43 -2.78 -3.45
C TYR A 9 5.94 -2.34 -2.08
N VAL A 10 5.34 -1.16 -2.04
CA VAL A 10 4.84 -0.53 -0.81
C VAL A 10 3.35 -0.24 -0.97
N GLY A 11 2.56 -0.71 -0.01
CA GLY A 11 1.16 -0.33 0.12
C GLY A 11 1.04 1.01 0.84
N LEU A 12 0.22 1.91 0.31
CA LEU A 12 -0.11 3.20 0.90
C LEU A 12 -1.59 3.23 1.21
N GLY A 13 -1.96 3.60 2.43
CA GLY A 13 -3.35 3.70 2.87
C GLY A 13 -3.62 4.96 3.67
N SER A 14 -4.84 5.49 3.58
CA SER A 14 -5.31 6.62 4.38
C SER A 14 -6.81 6.51 4.63
N ASN A 15 -7.26 6.77 5.86
CA ASN A 15 -8.68 6.82 6.21
C ASN A 15 -9.05 7.99 7.11
N LEU A 16 -8.22 9.02 7.19
CA LEU A 16 -8.43 10.18 8.03
C LEU A 16 -8.20 11.49 7.27
N GLY A 17 -9.12 12.45 7.39
CA GLY A 17 -9.03 13.77 6.78
C GLY A 17 -9.07 13.73 5.25
N ASP A 18 -8.25 14.54 4.60
CA ASP A 18 -8.07 14.51 3.14
C ASP A 18 -7.24 13.28 2.74
N ARG A 19 -7.92 12.17 2.56
CA ARG A 19 -7.32 10.86 2.26
C ARG A 19 -6.46 10.90 0.99
N ALA A 20 -6.97 11.52 -0.07
CA ALA A 20 -6.24 11.64 -1.34
C ALA A 20 -5.01 12.53 -1.21
N GLY A 21 -5.14 13.69 -0.57
CA GLY A 21 -4.03 14.58 -0.27
C GLY A 21 -2.96 13.91 0.59
N ASN A 22 -3.37 13.10 1.57
CA ASN A 22 -2.45 12.33 2.41
C ASN A 22 -1.65 11.30 1.60
N LEU A 23 -2.27 10.62 0.63
CA LEU A 23 -1.55 9.70 -0.27
C LEU A 23 -0.53 10.44 -1.14
N LEU A 24 -0.88 11.63 -1.66
CA LEU A 24 0.05 12.46 -2.44
C LEU A 24 1.24 12.93 -1.59
N LEU A 25 0.98 13.34 -0.34
CA LEU A 25 2.06 13.70 0.59
C LEU A 25 2.97 12.52 0.89
N ALA A 26 2.42 11.31 1.03
CA ALA A 26 3.22 10.09 1.22
C ALA A 26 4.09 9.78 0.00
N VAL A 27 3.54 9.86 -1.21
CA VAL A 27 4.29 9.69 -2.47
C VAL A 27 5.45 10.69 -2.54
N ARG A 28 5.18 11.97 -2.27
CA ARG A 28 6.20 13.01 -2.23
C ARG A 28 7.30 12.70 -1.20
N ALA A 29 6.91 12.31 0.01
CA ALA A 29 7.87 12.00 1.09
C ALA A 29 8.74 10.78 0.76
N ILE A 30 8.22 9.79 0.04
CA ILE A 30 9.00 8.65 -0.46
C ILE A 30 10.08 9.12 -1.45
N VAL A 31 9.74 10.01 -2.38
CA VAL A 31 10.70 10.59 -3.32
C VAL A 31 11.74 11.45 -2.60
N GLU A 32 11.33 12.27 -1.64
CA GLU A 32 12.23 13.11 -0.81
C GLU A 32 13.15 12.24 0.07
N ALA A 33 12.77 11.01 0.41
CA ALA A 33 13.63 10.04 1.10
C ALA A 33 14.63 9.33 0.17
N SER A 34 14.81 9.84 -1.06
CA SER A 34 15.73 9.35 -2.09
C SER A 34 15.37 7.97 -2.66
N PHE A 35 14.10 7.64 -2.68
CA PHE A 35 13.58 6.49 -3.41
C PHE A 35 13.06 6.89 -4.78
N VAL A 36 13.22 6.00 -5.76
CA VAL A 36 12.71 6.20 -7.12
C VAL A 36 11.42 5.42 -7.29
N ILE A 37 10.31 6.13 -7.47
CA ILE A 37 9.02 5.52 -7.79
C ILE A 37 8.95 5.27 -9.29
N ASN A 38 8.81 4.01 -9.70
CA ASN A 38 8.69 3.60 -11.09
C ASN A 38 7.25 3.63 -11.57
N ARG A 39 6.33 3.12 -10.74
CA ARG A 39 4.90 3.03 -11.04
C ARG A 39 4.06 3.23 -9.79
N LEU A 40 2.88 3.80 -10.00
CA LEU A 40 1.81 3.89 -9.00
C LEU A 40 0.58 3.16 -9.54
N SER A 41 -0.08 2.38 -8.70
CA SER A 41 -1.36 1.79 -9.03
C SER A 41 -2.48 2.85 -9.06
N PRO A 42 -3.64 2.55 -9.66
CA PRO A 42 -4.85 3.29 -9.36
C PRO A 42 -5.14 3.26 -7.85
N VAL A 43 -5.91 4.25 -7.38
CA VAL A 43 -6.40 4.30 -5.98
C VAL A 43 -7.71 3.54 -5.89
N TYR A 44 -7.87 2.77 -4.81
CA TYR A 44 -9.07 2.00 -4.50
C TYR A 44 -9.65 2.44 -3.17
N GLU A 45 -10.97 2.51 -3.09
CA GLU A 45 -11.69 2.71 -1.83
C GLU A 45 -12.15 1.36 -1.28
N THR A 46 -11.93 1.16 0.03
CA THR A 46 -12.22 -0.10 0.71
C THR A 46 -12.82 0.14 2.08
N GLU A 47 -13.66 -0.79 2.55
CA GLU A 47 -14.16 -0.78 3.91
C GLU A 47 -13.02 -0.96 4.93
N PRO A 48 -13.11 -0.34 6.11
CA PRO A 48 -12.13 -0.55 7.17
C PRO A 48 -12.14 -2.00 7.65
N VAL A 49 -10.95 -2.63 7.69
CA VAL A 49 -10.75 -3.97 8.23
C VAL A 49 -10.29 -3.85 9.67
N GLU A 50 -11.01 -4.48 10.61
CA GLU A 50 -10.66 -4.52 12.04
C GLU A 50 -10.54 -3.13 12.72
N LEU A 51 -11.21 -2.10 12.20
CA LEU A 51 -11.24 -0.78 12.79
C LEU A 51 -12.62 -0.42 13.32
N GLU A 52 -12.66 0.24 14.45
CA GLU A 52 -13.85 0.94 14.97
C GLU A 52 -13.98 2.29 14.25
N SER A 53 -14.26 2.28 12.95
CA SER A 53 -14.41 3.48 12.15
C SER A 53 -15.32 3.23 10.97
N ASP A 54 -16.23 4.16 10.72
CA ASP A 54 -17.09 4.16 9.52
C ASP A 54 -16.38 4.76 8.29
N THR A 55 -15.16 5.29 8.46
CA THR A 55 -14.40 5.93 7.39
C THR A 55 -13.67 4.90 6.53
N LYS A 56 -14.02 4.84 5.26
CA LYS A 56 -13.37 3.97 4.27
C LYS A 56 -11.92 4.37 4.03
N PHE A 57 -11.09 3.37 3.74
CA PHE A 57 -9.72 3.59 3.32
C PHE A 57 -9.63 3.93 1.84
N LEU A 58 -8.67 4.79 1.49
CA LEU A 58 -8.08 4.81 0.16
C LEU A 58 -6.76 4.05 0.21
N ASN A 59 -6.58 3.13 -0.73
CA ASN A 59 -5.41 2.27 -0.84
C ASN A 59 -4.81 2.32 -2.24
N MET A 60 -3.50 2.28 -2.31
CA MET A 60 -2.73 2.14 -3.55
C MET A 60 -1.42 1.41 -3.29
N VAL A 61 -0.73 1.02 -4.36
CA VAL A 61 0.60 0.40 -4.30
C VAL A 61 1.58 1.19 -5.15
N ALA A 62 2.79 1.39 -4.64
CA ALA A 62 3.93 1.96 -5.34
C ALA A 62 4.96 0.88 -5.64
N GLU A 63 5.48 0.86 -6.87
CA GLU A 63 6.68 0.13 -7.26
C GLU A 63 7.88 1.06 -7.16
N ILE A 64 8.89 0.65 -6.41
CA ILE A 64 10.02 1.50 -6.01
C ILE A 64 11.33 0.80 -6.37
N SER A 65 12.22 1.50 -7.07
CA SER A 65 13.61 1.08 -7.21
C SER A 65 14.42 1.56 -6.01
N VAL A 66 15.10 0.61 -5.37
CA VAL A 66 15.91 0.84 -4.18
C VAL A 66 17.37 0.51 -4.50
N THR A 67 18.27 1.45 -4.29
CA THR A 67 19.71 1.29 -4.59
C THR A 67 20.53 1.41 -3.32
N ASN A 68 21.34 0.39 -3.03
CA ASN A 68 22.28 0.39 -1.89
C ASN A 68 21.61 0.62 -0.51
N VAL A 69 20.34 0.23 -0.37
CA VAL A 69 19.58 0.32 0.88
C VAL A 69 19.01 -1.06 1.18
N SER A 70 19.21 -1.54 2.40
CA SER A 70 18.63 -2.81 2.84
C SER A 70 17.11 -2.69 3.11
N ALA A 71 16.42 -3.82 3.15
CA ALA A 71 15.00 -3.85 3.50
C ALA A 71 14.72 -3.21 4.88
N THR A 72 15.57 -3.48 5.86
CA THR A 72 15.47 -2.89 7.21
C THR A 72 15.66 -1.38 7.19
N GLN A 73 16.63 -0.88 6.43
CA GLN A 73 16.85 0.56 6.28
C GLN A 73 15.68 1.25 5.55
N MET A 74 15.14 0.61 4.51
CA MET A 74 13.94 1.11 3.83
C MET A 74 12.76 1.19 4.78
N MET A 75 12.51 0.12 5.57
CA MET A 75 11.41 0.11 6.55
C MET A 75 11.56 1.23 7.58
N ALA A 76 12.77 1.50 8.07
CA ALA A 76 13.03 2.61 8.99
C ALA A 76 12.68 3.97 8.38
N ARG A 77 12.98 4.19 7.09
CA ARG A 77 12.60 5.42 6.39
C ARG A 77 11.09 5.53 6.19
N LEU A 78 10.40 4.44 5.87
CA LEU A 78 8.94 4.42 5.74
C LEU A 78 8.26 4.74 7.08
N LEU A 79 8.73 4.18 8.19
CA LEU A 79 8.22 4.49 9.53
C LEU A 79 8.45 5.97 9.91
N ARG A 80 9.58 6.54 9.52
CA ARG A 80 9.83 7.98 9.71
C ARG A 80 8.85 8.84 8.93
N ILE A 81 8.52 8.46 7.68
CA ILE A 81 7.52 9.15 6.87
C ILE A 81 6.15 9.10 7.55
N GLU A 82 5.71 7.92 8.02
CA GLU A 82 4.45 7.80 8.75
C GLU A 82 4.40 8.71 9.98
N TYR A 83 5.49 8.74 10.76
CA TYR A 83 5.58 9.60 11.93
C TYR A 83 5.48 11.08 11.57
N LEU A 84 6.20 11.54 10.55
CA LEU A 84 6.18 12.93 10.08
C LEU A 84 4.81 13.34 9.52
N LEU A 85 4.03 12.40 9.00
CA LEU A 85 2.67 12.61 8.50
C LEU A 85 1.58 12.40 9.56
N GLY A 86 1.96 12.29 10.84
CA GLY A 86 1.04 12.34 11.98
C GLY A 86 0.67 10.99 12.59
N ARG A 87 1.38 9.89 12.26
CA ARG A 87 1.17 8.60 12.91
C ARG A 87 2.07 8.46 14.13
N THR A 88 1.48 8.28 15.31
CA THR A 88 2.22 8.17 16.57
C THR A 88 2.48 6.71 16.99
N ASP A 89 1.60 5.77 16.62
CA ASP A 89 1.74 4.35 16.98
C ASP A 89 1.13 3.44 15.90
N LYS A 90 1.96 2.59 15.28
CA LYS A 90 1.56 1.65 14.23
C LYS A 90 0.67 0.51 14.74
N ASN A 91 0.75 0.19 16.01
CA ASN A 91 0.00 -0.91 16.62
C ASN A 91 -1.44 -0.53 16.98
N LEU A 92 -1.76 0.76 17.05
CA LEU A 92 -3.11 1.21 17.34
C LEU A 92 -4.01 1.08 16.11
N LYS A 93 -5.10 0.30 16.26
CA LYS A 93 -6.17 0.16 15.25
C LYS A 93 -7.09 1.39 15.25
N LYS A 94 -6.53 2.55 14.96
CA LYS A 94 -7.25 3.83 14.90
C LYS A 94 -7.21 4.43 13.50
N PRO A 95 -8.14 5.33 13.16
CA PRO A 95 -8.05 6.14 11.93
C PRO A 95 -6.67 6.79 11.82
N ARG A 96 -6.10 6.79 10.63
CA ARG A 96 -4.72 7.23 10.41
C ARG A 96 -4.57 8.05 9.16
N THR A 97 -3.71 9.06 9.24
CA THR A 97 -3.39 9.93 8.12
C THR A 97 -2.77 9.11 6.99
N VAL A 98 -1.73 8.34 7.29
CA VAL A 98 -1.03 7.49 6.31
C VAL A 98 -0.57 6.20 6.98
N ASP A 99 -0.67 5.11 6.22
CA ASP A 99 -0.12 3.80 6.54
C ASP A 99 0.76 3.34 5.37
N LEU A 100 2.00 2.99 5.64
CA LEU A 100 2.96 2.52 4.66
C LEU A 100 3.40 1.10 5.03
N ASP A 101 3.03 0.13 4.21
CA ASP A 101 3.38 -1.28 4.40
C ASP A 101 4.34 -1.74 3.32
N MET A 102 5.52 -2.24 3.70
CA MET A 102 6.40 -2.92 2.77
C MET A 102 5.80 -4.30 2.46
N LEU A 103 5.42 -4.50 1.19
CA LEU A 103 4.78 -5.72 0.72
C LEU A 103 5.80 -6.77 0.26
N LEU A 104 6.72 -6.33 -0.60
CA LEU A 104 7.80 -7.11 -1.18
C LEU A 104 9.07 -6.28 -1.25
N PHE A 105 10.21 -6.92 -1.11
CA PHE A 105 11.53 -6.34 -1.35
C PHE A 105 12.36 -7.35 -2.15
N GLY A 106 12.29 -7.25 -3.47
CA GLY A 106 12.77 -8.31 -4.35
C GLY A 106 12.14 -9.66 -3.97
N ASP A 107 12.96 -10.68 -3.88
CA ASP A 107 12.60 -12.03 -3.42
C ASP A 107 12.99 -12.30 -1.95
N THR A 108 13.31 -11.23 -1.20
CA THR A 108 13.75 -11.31 0.19
C THR A 108 12.69 -11.97 1.07
N GLN A 109 13.12 -12.95 1.85
CA GLN A 109 12.36 -13.54 2.93
C GLN A 109 13.00 -13.14 4.26
N MET A 110 12.21 -12.55 5.15
CA MET A 110 12.68 -12.06 6.45
C MET A 110 11.58 -12.21 7.49
N ASP A 111 11.95 -12.69 8.65
CA ASP A 111 11.06 -12.85 9.80
C ASP A 111 11.77 -12.33 11.05
N THR A 112 11.58 -11.06 11.34
CA THR A 112 12.12 -10.37 12.51
C THR A 112 11.00 -9.61 13.21
N GLU A 113 11.21 -9.22 14.47
CA GLU A 113 10.24 -8.35 15.18
C GLU A 113 10.02 -7.01 14.47
N PHE A 114 11.03 -6.51 13.78
CA PHE A 114 10.99 -5.21 13.11
C PHE A 114 10.36 -5.28 11.73
N LEU A 115 10.58 -6.36 10.98
CA LEU A 115 10.16 -6.50 9.59
C LEU A 115 9.94 -7.96 9.21
N MET A 116 8.77 -8.23 8.62
CA MET A 116 8.45 -9.51 8.00
C MET A 116 8.25 -9.32 6.50
N LEU A 117 8.95 -10.11 5.68
CA LEU A 117 8.87 -10.11 4.22
C LEU A 117 8.80 -11.53 3.66
N PRO A 118 7.94 -11.80 2.66
CA PRO A 118 6.89 -10.90 2.17
C PRO A 118 5.94 -10.50 3.28
N HIS A 119 5.19 -9.40 3.11
CA HIS A 119 4.22 -8.98 4.13
C HIS A 119 3.29 -10.16 4.48
N PRO A 120 3.11 -10.49 5.77
CA PRO A 120 2.47 -11.74 6.19
C PRO A 120 1.01 -11.89 5.76
N ARG A 121 0.33 -10.79 5.44
CA ARG A 121 -1.07 -10.79 5.00
C ARG A 121 -1.25 -10.34 3.54
N LEU A 122 -0.17 -10.17 2.77
CA LEU A 122 -0.25 -9.74 1.37
C LEU A 122 -1.22 -10.62 0.57
N HIS A 123 -1.04 -11.93 0.67
CA HIS A 123 -1.80 -12.94 -0.08
C HIS A 123 -3.24 -13.16 0.42
N LEU A 124 -3.63 -12.54 1.52
CA LEU A 124 -4.93 -12.69 2.17
C LEU A 124 -5.85 -11.48 1.99
N ARG A 125 -5.36 -10.39 1.37
CA ARG A 125 -6.06 -9.10 1.34
C ARG A 125 -6.30 -8.62 -0.07
N ARG A 126 -7.56 -8.59 -0.48
CA ARG A 126 -7.97 -8.08 -1.80
C ARG A 126 -7.54 -6.63 -2.02
N PHE A 127 -7.65 -5.78 -1.00
CA PHE A 127 -7.28 -4.35 -1.09
C PHE A 127 -5.78 -4.10 -1.27
N VAL A 128 -4.94 -5.12 -1.09
CA VAL A 128 -3.50 -5.13 -1.39
C VAL A 128 -3.25 -5.74 -2.77
N LEU A 129 -3.80 -6.93 -3.02
CA LEU A 129 -3.57 -7.68 -4.24
C LEU A 129 -4.16 -6.99 -5.47
N LYS A 130 -5.33 -6.36 -5.35
CA LYS A 130 -5.99 -5.70 -6.47
C LYS A 130 -5.15 -4.54 -7.04
N PRO A 131 -4.71 -3.55 -6.26
CA PRO A 131 -3.83 -2.51 -6.77
C PRO A 131 -2.46 -3.06 -7.22
N LEU A 132 -1.87 -4.00 -6.47
CA LEU A 132 -0.59 -4.61 -6.84
C LEU A 132 -0.67 -5.32 -8.21
N SER A 133 -1.75 -6.05 -8.47
CA SER A 133 -1.96 -6.75 -9.76
C SER A 133 -2.06 -5.81 -10.96
N LYS A 134 -2.36 -4.53 -10.75
CA LYS A 134 -2.45 -3.53 -11.82
C LYS A 134 -1.09 -3.04 -12.31
N ILE A 135 -0.07 -3.12 -11.48
CA ILE A 135 1.28 -2.67 -11.83
C ILE A 135 2.28 -3.83 -11.92
N ALA A 136 2.03 -4.94 -11.24
CA ALA A 136 2.94 -6.07 -11.16
C ALA A 136 2.21 -7.42 -11.12
N PRO A 137 1.37 -7.76 -12.13
CA PRO A 137 0.55 -8.97 -12.12
C PRO A 137 1.38 -10.27 -12.10
N HIS A 138 2.55 -10.26 -12.72
CA HIS A 138 3.41 -11.42 -12.91
C HIS A 138 4.57 -11.53 -11.91
N VAL A 139 4.62 -10.64 -10.92
CA VAL A 139 5.56 -10.79 -9.81
C VAL A 139 5.20 -12.03 -9.02
N VAL A 140 6.21 -12.84 -8.71
CA VAL A 140 6.06 -14.09 -7.97
C VAL A 140 6.20 -13.84 -6.47
N HIS A 141 5.23 -14.29 -5.69
CA HIS A 141 5.30 -14.25 -4.24
C HIS A 141 6.42 -15.18 -3.75
N PRO A 142 7.46 -14.68 -3.03
CA PRO A 142 8.68 -15.44 -2.76
C PRO A 142 8.49 -16.73 -1.97
N VAL A 143 7.42 -16.80 -1.15
CA VAL A 143 7.13 -18.00 -0.33
C VAL A 143 6.14 -18.92 -1.03
N LEU A 144 5.09 -18.38 -1.66
CA LEU A 144 4.06 -19.18 -2.30
C LEU A 144 4.46 -19.71 -3.69
N GLY A 145 5.47 -19.11 -4.34
CA GLY A 145 5.89 -19.47 -5.68
C GLY A 145 4.82 -19.23 -6.76
N ARG A 146 3.87 -18.31 -6.50
CA ARG A 146 2.73 -18.01 -7.37
C ARG A 146 2.75 -16.55 -7.79
N GLU A 147 2.29 -16.26 -8.99
CA GLU A 147 2.12 -14.90 -9.48
C GLU A 147 1.01 -14.15 -8.73
N ILE A 148 1.16 -12.85 -8.58
CA ILE A 148 0.19 -12.00 -7.88
C ILE A 148 -1.21 -12.11 -8.51
N ILE A 149 -1.29 -12.16 -9.84
CA ILE A 149 -2.58 -12.27 -10.54
C ILE A 149 -3.31 -13.59 -10.21
N ASP A 150 -2.58 -14.68 -10.09
CA ASP A 150 -3.14 -16.00 -9.76
C ASP A 150 -3.60 -16.08 -8.31
N ILE A 151 -2.83 -15.46 -7.40
CA ILE A 151 -3.22 -15.37 -5.99
C ILE A 151 -4.52 -14.56 -5.86
N LEU A 152 -4.63 -13.45 -6.58
CA LEU A 152 -5.84 -12.62 -6.59
C LEU A 152 -7.04 -13.38 -7.16
N ALA A 153 -6.85 -14.16 -8.22
CA ALA A 153 -7.93 -14.92 -8.87
C ALA A 153 -8.53 -15.98 -7.93
N ASP A 154 -7.70 -16.61 -7.10
CA ASP A 154 -8.12 -17.67 -6.17
C ASP A 154 -8.48 -17.15 -4.77
N LEU A 155 -8.38 -15.83 -4.54
CA LEU A 155 -8.60 -15.25 -3.23
C LEU A 155 -10.07 -15.34 -2.80
N ASP A 156 -10.32 -16.00 -1.69
CA ASP A 156 -11.62 -16.04 -1.01
C ASP A 156 -11.77 -14.85 -0.04
N ASP A 157 -11.80 -13.66 -0.60
CA ASP A 157 -12.05 -12.40 0.11
C ASP A 157 -13.14 -11.64 -0.65
N ALA A 158 -14.33 -11.62 -0.06
CA ALA A 158 -15.51 -10.95 -0.63
C ALA A 158 -15.55 -9.44 -0.35
N SER A 159 -14.51 -8.86 0.23
CA SER A 159 -14.47 -7.43 0.53
C SER A 159 -14.64 -6.58 -0.73
N ASP A 160 -15.41 -5.50 -0.60
CA ASP A 160 -15.63 -4.56 -1.69
C ASP A 160 -14.41 -3.66 -1.86
N VAL A 161 -13.77 -3.75 -3.02
CA VAL A 161 -12.60 -2.96 -3.40
C VAL A 161 -12.91 -2.27 -4.72
N ARG A 162 -13.30 -1.01 -4.65
CA ARG A 162 -13.73 -0.20 -5.79
C ARG A 162 -12.66 0.79 -6.20
N ARG A 163 -12.50 0.97 -7.51
CA ARG A 163 -11.65 2.06 -8.00
C ARG A 163 -12.24 3.38 -7.53
N TRP A 164 -11.43 4.17 -6.83
CA TRP A 164 -11.87 5.47 -6.33
C TRP A 164 -12.02 6.48 -7.47
N ASN A 165 -13.14 7.19 -7.45
CA ASN A 165 -13.42 8.28 -8.36
C ASN A 165 -13.67 9.55 -7.53
N PRO A 166 -12.85 10.59 -7.64
CA PRO A 166 -13.01 11.82 -6.86
C PRO A 166 -14.30 12.58 -7.16
N ASN A 167 -14.93 12.32 -8.32
CA ASN A 167 -16.14 13.02 -8.75
C ASN A 167 -17.44 12.24 -8.46
N ALA A 168 -17.36 11.04 -7.89
CA ALA A 168 -18.55 10.22 -7.65
C ALA A 168 -19.49 10.82 -6.59
N ASP A 169 -18.94 11.57 -5.64
CA ASP A 169 -19.72 12.23 -4.59
C ASP A 169 -20.47 13.47 -5.12
N ASP A 170 -19.90 14.18 -6.10
CA ASP A 170 -20.54 15.36 -6.74
C ASP A 170 -21.72 14.96 -7.64
N GLU A 171 -21.70 13.79 -8.27
CA GLU A 171 -22.80 13.29 -9.10
C GLU A 171 -24.04 12.94 -8.27
N HIS A 172 -23.87 12.49 -7.02
CA HIS A 172 -24.98 12.19 -6.12
C HIS A 172 -25.65 13.46 -5.55
N GLU A 173 -24.89 14.52 -5.28
CA GLU A 173 -25.46 15.80 -4.84
C GLU A 173 -26.23 16.51 -5.95
N LEU A 174 -25.76 16.45 -7.20
CA LEU A 174 -26.44 17.02 -8.35
C LEU A 174 -27.74 16.29 -8.70
N ALA A 175 -27.79 14.97 -8.54
CA ALA A 175 -28.98 14.17 -8.77
C ALA A 175 -30.06 14.33 -7.66
N ALA A 176 -29.65 14.65 -6.42
CA ALA A 176 -30.56 14.87 -5.30
C ALA A 176 -31.20 16.28 -5.31
N ASN A 177 -30.62 17.23 -6.06
CA ASN A 177 -31.11 18.62 -6.18
C ASN A 177 -31.83 18.90 -7.51
N SER A 178 -32.11 17.88 -8.30
CA SER A 178 -32.89 17.91 -9.53
C SER A 178 -34.27 17.28 -9.35
#